data_37066b4c77b7505ce4e4599b788aa85b
#
_entry.id   37066b4c77b7505ce4e4599b788aa85b
#
_cell.length_a   1.000
_cell.length_b   1.000
_cell.length_c   1.000
_cell.angle_alpha   90.00
_cell.angle_beta   90.00
_cell.angle_gamma   90.00
#
_symmetry.space_group_name_H-M   'P 1'
#
loop_
_entity.id
_entity.type
_entity.pdbx_description
1 polymer ?
#
loop_
_entity_poly.entity_id
_entity_poly.type
_entity_poly.pdbx_seq_one_letter_code
_entity_poly.pdbx_strand_id
1 'polypeptide(L)'
;MIIDAHTHIGDFVKIRMPEDVFLASLDKYNIDFALCSCGSAVEVDHDQNPIPDEDQVTQHDNNERMLRLVRQHSKRIGAFMWIKPRLESCDQDFEDMIASNRDIIYGIKVHPYHSKMAFNSDKVQEYIRLA
;
A
#
# COMPACT_ATOMS: atom_id res chain seq x y z
N MET A 1 -21.81 -6.56 -9.66
CA MET A 1 -20.52 -5.90 -9.37
C MET A 1 -19.86 -6.65 -8.23
N ILE A 2 -18.64 -7.15 -8.45
CA ILE A 2 -17.80 -7.80 -7.44
C ILE A 2 -16.65 -6.88 -7.10
N ILE A 3 -16.50 -6.52 -5.82
CA ILE A 3 -15.41 -5.67 -5.32
C ILE A 3 -14.55 -6.49 -4.39
N ASP A 4 -13.24 -6.58 -4.67
CA ASP A 4 -12.27 -7.10 -3.72
C ASP A 4 -11.71 -5.92 -2.89
N ALA A 5 -12.06 -5.89 -1.62
CA ALA A 5 -11.74 -4.77 -0.73
C ALA A 5 -10.33 -4.86 -0.10
N HIS A 6 -9.55 -5.92 -0.37
CA HIS A 6 -8.25 -6.09 0.26
C HIS A 6 -7.29 -6.93 -0.60
N THR A 7 -6.56 -6.28 -1.47
CA THR A 7 -5.57 -6.94 -2.32
C THR A 7 -4.19 -6.32 -2.19
N HIS A 8 -3.19 -7.04 -2.67
CA HIS A 8 -1.80 -6.59 -2.68
C HIS A 8 -1.12 -6.90 -4.01
N ILE A 9 -0.22 -6.02 -4.45
CA ILE A 9 0.80 -6.28 -5.46
C ILE A 9 2.19 -6.25 -4.81
N GLY A 10 3.20 -6.72 -5.56
CA GLY A 10 4.59 -6.69 -5.12
C GLY A 10 5.04 -7.93 -4.36
N ASP A 11 6.19 -7.83 -3.73
CA ASP A 11 6.76 -8.91 -2.93
C ASP A 11 6.38 -8.68 -1.46
N PHE A 12 5.73 -9.67 -0.87
CA PHE A 12 5.18 -9.59 0.47
C PHE A 12 5.42 -10.90 1.20
N VAL A 13 6.39 -10.92 2.11
CA VAL A 13 6.78 -12.12 2.86
C VAL A 13 7.06 -13.30 1.89
N LYS A 14 6.19 -14.30 1.84
CA LYS A 14 6.30 -15.48 0.94
C LYS A 14 5.46 -15.36 -0.32
N ILE A 15 4.79 -14.24 -0.52
CA ILE A 15 3.88 -14.01 -1.65
C ILE A 15 4.59 -13.08 -2.62
N ARG A 16 4.59 -13.46 -3.89
CA ARG A 16 4.98 -12.60 -4.99
C ARG A 16 3.79 -12.41 -5.91
N MET A 17 3.34 -11.16 -6.05
CA MET A 17 2.21 -10.77 -6.90
C MET A 17 2.64 -9.68 -7.88
N PRO A 18 3.20 -10.05 -9.06
CA PRO A 18 3.46 -9.10 -10.14
C PRO A 18 2.17 -8.44 -10.62
N GLU A 19 2.28 -7.25 -11.16
CA GLU A 19 1.13 -6.44 -11.59
C GLU A 19 0.30 -7.11 -12.70
N ASP A 20 0.98 -7.76 -13.66
CA ASP A 20 0.35 -8.53 -14.74
C ASP A 20 -0.42 -9.75 -14.22
N VAL A 21 0.14 -10.47 -13.25
CA VAL A 21 -0.53 -11.61 -12.60
C VAL A 21 -1.75 -11.14 -11.80
N PHE A 22 -1.63 -9.99 -11.10
CA PHE A 22 -2.73 -9.38 -10.38
C PHE A 22 -3.89 -9.02 -11.34
N LEU A 23 -3.60 -8.30 -12.42
CA LEU A 23 -4.60 -7.92 -13.44
C LEU A 23 -5.27 -9.16 -14.06
N ALA A 24 -4.49 -10.15 -14.44
CA ALA A 24 -5.02 -11.42 -14.98
C ALA A 24 -5.92 -12.15 -13.95
N SER A 25 -5.63 -12.01 -12.67
CA SER A 25 -6.45 -12.59 -11.61
C SER A 25 -7.80 -11.87 -11.47
N LEU A 26 -7.83 -10.54 -11.61
CA LEU A 26 -9.10 -9.79 -11.64
C LEU A 26 -10.00 -10.26 -12.79
N ASP A 27 -9.41 -10.49 -13.97
CA ASP A 27 -10.15 -10.98 -15.15
C ASP A 27 -10.63 -12.42 -14.94
N LYS A 28 -9.74 -13.29 -14.47
CA LYS A 28 -10.04 -14.72 -14.24
C LYS A 28 -11.21 -14.94 -13.29
N TYR A 29 -11.30 -14.12 -12.24
CA TYR A 29 -12.32 -14.25 -11.19
C TYR A 29 -13.48 -13.28 -11.37
N ASN A 30 -13.55 -12.55 -12.49
CA ASN A 30 -14.59 -11.55 -12.78
C ASN A 30 -14.73 -10.50 -11.69
N ILE A 31 -13.60 -10.03 -11.12
CA ILE A 31 -13.58 -8.95 -10.14
C ILE A 31 -13.69 -7.62 -10.90
N ASP A 32 -14.75 -6.89 -10.65
CA ASP A 32 -15.02 -5.62 -11.32
C ASP A 32 -14.11 -4.49 -10.83
N PHE A 33 -13.84 -4.46 -9.51
CA PHE A 33 -13.01 -3.44 -8.88
C PHE A 33 -12.23 -4.01 -7.70
N ALA A 34 -10.98 -3.58 -7.51
CA ALA A 34 -10.16 -4.00 -6.39
C ALA A 34 -9.55 -2.80 -5.65
N LEU A 35 -9.56 -2.83 -4.32
CA LEU A 35 -8.78 -1.92 -3.48
C LEU A 35 -7.45 -2.58 -3.16
N CYS A 36 -6.37 -1.94 -3.59
CA CYS A 36 -5.04 -2.53 -3.60
C CYS A 36 -4.00 -1.67 -2.90
N SER A 37 -3.05 -2.30 -2.24
CA SER A 37 -1.82 -1.66 -1.76
C SER A 37 -0.60 -2.43 -2.23
N CYS A 38 0.53 -1.74 -2.41
CA CYS A 38 1.80 -2.39 -2.72
C CYS A 38 2.40 -2.95 -1.41
N GLY A 39 2.61 -4.27 -1.36
CA GLY A 39 3.13 -4.95 -0.17
C GLY A 39 4.65 -4.96 -0.06
N SER A 40 5.38 -4.43 -1.06
CA SER A 40 6.85 -4.45 -1.07
C SER A 40 7.49 -3.60 0.03
N ALA A 41 6.73 -2.71 0.69
CA ALA A 41 7.21 -1.93 1.84
C ALA A 41 7.06 -2.64 3.19
N VAL A 42 6.72 -3.93 3.19
CA VAL A 42 6.68 -4.71 4.43
C VAL A 42 8.06 -4.72 5.12
N GLU A 43 8.05 -4.60 6.44
CA GLU A 43 9.28 -4.41 7.25
C GLU A 43 9.91 -5.74 7.72
N VAL A 44 9.49 -6.87 7.12
CA VAL A 44 10.02 -8.20 7.42
C VAL A 44 10.29 -8.97 6.13
N ASP A 45 11.30 -9.85 6.18
CA ASP A 45 11.64 -10.75 5.08
C ASP A 45 10.67 -11.96 5.00
N HIS A 46 10.97 -12.90 4.09
CA HIS A 46 10.15 -14.10 3.89
C HIS A 46 10.14 -15.07 5.09
N ASP A 47 11.10 -14.96 5.98
CA ASP A 47 11.20 -15.75 7.21
C ASP A 47 10.67 -15.01 8.45
N GLN A 48 10.04 -13.85 8.26
CA GLN A 48 9.51 -12.97 9.30
C GLN A 48 10.60 -12.26 10.14
N ASN A 49 11.85 -12.25 9.67
CA ASN A 49 12.89 -11.46 10.32
C ASN A 49 12.79 -9.99 9.91
N PRO A 50 13.08 -9.04 10.81
CA PRO A 50 13.14 -7.64 10.45
C PRO A 50 14.16 -7.38 9.33
N ILE A 51 13.74 -6.66 8.29
CA ILE A 51 14.64 -6.13 7.27
C ILE A 51 15.38 -4.94 7.88
N PRO A 52 16.73 -4.83 7.72
CA PRO A 52 17.47 -3.63 8.14
C PRO A 52 16.84 -2.36 7.57
N ASP A 53 16.82 -1.28 8.36
CA ASP A 53 16.10 -0.06 7.99
C ASP A 53 16.62 0.53 6.67
N GLU A 54 17.93 0.43 6.41
CA GLU A 54 18.60 0.87 5.19
C GLU A 54 18.27 0.06 3.93
N ASP A 55 17.79 -1.17 4.09
CA ASP A 55 17.45 -2.07 2.99
C ASP A 55 15.95 -2.06 2.66
N GLN A 56 15.16 -1.33 3.42
CA GLN A 56 13.72 -1.30 3.24
C GLN A 56 13.29 -0.37 2.10
N VAL A 57 12.27 -0.79 1.37
CA VAL A 57 11.60 0.08 0.39
C VAL A 57 10.96 1.26 1.13
N THR A 58 11.18 2.48 0.64
CA THR A 58 10.60 3.69 1.23
C THR A 58 9.08 3.72 1.07
N GLN A 59 8.41 4.43 1.97
CA GLN A 59 6.98 4.71 1.86
C GLN A 59 6.65 5.41 0.53
N HIS A 60 7.49 6.39 0.14
CA HIS A 60 7.32 7.14 -1.09
C HIS A 60 7.37 6.24 -2.34
N ASP A 61 8.46 5.49 -2.54
CA ASP A 61 8.65 4.65 -3.73
C ASP A 61 7.58 3.56 -3.85
N ASN A 62 7.21 2.98 -2.70
CA ASN A 62 6.17 1.97 -2.65
C ASN A 62 4.81 2.51 -3.09
N ASN A 63 4.45 3.69 -2.61
CA ASN A 63 3.17 4.33 -2.92
C ASN A 63 3.15 4.88 -4.36
N GLU A 64 4.24 5.46 -4.85
CA GLU A 64 4.36 5.86 -6.26
C GLU A 64 4.21 4.67 -7.22
N ARG A 65 4.75 3.51 -6.86
CA ARG A 65 4.52 2.28 -7.63
C ARG A 65 3.02 1.93 -7.68
N MET A 66 2.33 1.99 -6.55
CA MET A 66 0.90 1.72 -6.48
C MET A 66 0.07 2.72 -7.30
N LEU A 67 0.34 4.01 -7.13
CA LEU A 67 -0.36 5.08 -7.85
C LEU A 67 -0.14 4.97 -9.37
N ARG A 68 1.06 4.61 -9.81
CA ARG A 68 1.36 4.39 -11.23
C ARG A 68 0.47 3.31 -11.84
N LEU A 69 0.29 2.18 -11.16
CA LEU A 69 -0.62 1.12 -11.59
C LEU A 69 -2.08 1.60 -11.62
N VAL A 70 -2.52 2.28 -10.56
CA VAL A 70 -3.91 2.76 -10.49
C VAL A 70 -4.22 3.80 -11.56
N ARG A 71 -3.32 4.75 -11.84
CA ARG A 71 -3.49 5.73 -12.93
C ARG A 71 -3.73 5.06 -14.29
N GLN A 72 -3.12 3.90 -14.53
CA GLN A 72 -3.31 3.12 -15.77
C GLN A 72 -4.63 2.33 -15.77
N HIS A 73 -5.17 1.99 -14.59
CA HIS A 73 -6.31 1.10 -14.41
C HIS A 73 -7.38 1.64 -13.46
N SER A 74 -7.59 2.97 -13.42
CA SER A 74 -8.43 3.64 -12.41
C SER A 74 -9.91 3.23 -12.42
N LYS A 75 -10.39 2.62 -13.50
CA LYS A 75 -11.74 2.04 -13.56
C LYS A 75 -11.85 0.66 -12.89
N ARG A 76 -10.73 0.04 -12.55
CA ARG A 76 -10.63 -1.33 -12.03
C ARG A 76 -9.92 -1.42 -10.68
N ILE A 77 -9.10 -0.42 -10.34
CA ILE A 77 -8.25 -0.46 -9.14
C ILE A 77 -8.31 0.89 -8.43
N GLY A 78 -8.46 0.85 -7.12
CA GLY A 78 -8.27 1.98 -6.21
C GLY A 78 -7.08 1.74 -5.29
N ALA A 79 -6.37 2.80 -4.92
CA ALA A 79 -5.19 2.71 -4.07
C ALA A 79 -5.52 2.76 -2.58
N PHE A 80 -4.90 1.88 -1.80
CA PHE A 80 -4.60 2.13 -0.39
C PHE A 80 -3.12 2.50 -0.26
N MET A 81 -2.84 3.65 0.35
CA MET A 81 -1.49 4.14 0.56
C MET A 81 -0.85 3.43 1.76
N TRP A 82 0.28 2.76 1.53
CA TRP A 82 1.03 2.09 2.60
C TRP A 82 1.75 3.11 3.46
N ILE A 83 1.64 2.97 4.77
CA ILE A 83 2.35 3.85 5.73
C ILE A 83 3.36 3.05 6.56
N LYS A 84 4.48 3.70 6.89
CA LYS A 84 5.58 3.14 7.69
C LYS A 84 5.87 4.03 8.91
N PRO A 85 4.92 4.16 9.85
CA PRO A 85 4.98 5.19 10.89
C PRO A 85 6.13 5.02 11.89
N ARG A 86 6.81 3.86 11.91
CA ARG A 86 8.02 3.65 12.72
C ARG A 86 9.24 4.35 12.12
N LEU A 87 9.38 4.30 10.81
CA LEU A 87 10.58 4.74 10.07
C LEU A 87 10.39 6.10 9.42
N GLU A 88 9.20 6.40 8.98
CA GLU A 88 8.88 7.57 8.19
C GLU A 88 7.77 8.40 8.84
N SER A 89 7.60 9.63 8.43
CA SER A 89 6.59 10.55 8.95
C SER A 89 5.52 10.86 7.91
N CYS A 90 4.41 11.40 8.39
CA CYS A 90 3.41 12.04 7.55
C CYS A 90 3.92 13.45 7.24
N ASP A 91 4.83 13.54 6.27
CA ASP A 91 5.48 14.78 5.85
C ASP A 91 4.77 15.43 4.67
N GLN A 92 5.27 16.59 4.25
CA GLN A 92 4.68 17.36 3.15
C GLN A 92 4.64 16.57 1.84
N ASP A 93 5.65 15.74 1.55
CA ASP A 93 5.69 14.92 0.33
C ASP A 93 4.55 13.90 0.32
N PHE A 94 4.27 13.27 1.47
CA PHE A 94 3.15 12.34 1.60
C PHE A 94 1.80 13.07 1.50
N GLU A 95 1.66 14.24 2.14
CA GLU A 95 0.46 15.08 2.05
C GLU A 95 0.19 15.51 0.59
N ASP A 96 1.21 15.95 -0.13
CA ASP A 96 1.11 16.37 -1.53
C ASP A 96 0.75 15.18 -2.45
N MET A 97 1.30 13.99 -2.16
CA MET A 97 0.97 12.75 -2.86
C MET A 97 -0.52 12.40 -2.69
N ILE A 98 -1.06 12.48 -1.47
CA ILE A 98 -2.50 12.29 -1.20
C ILE A 98 -3.33 13.35 -1.92
N ALA A 99 -2.97 14.63 -1.77
CA ALA A 99 -3.73 15.74 -2.34
C ALA A 99 -3.83 15.67 -3.87
N SER A 100 -2.73 15.28 -4.52
CA SER A 100 -2.65 15.18 -5.99
C SER A 100 -3.36 13.97 -6.59
N ASN A 101 -3.77 12.98 -5.77
CA ASN A 101 -4.32 11.71 -6.24
C ASN A 101 -5.62 11.32 -5.50
N ARG A 102 -6.35 12.29 -4.94
CA ARG A 102 -7.57 12.05 -4.13
C ARG A 102 -8.66 11.27 -4.85
N ASP A 103 -8.72 11.37 -6.16
CA ASP A 103 -9.72 10.69 -7.00
C ASP A 103 -9.50 9.19 -7.15
N ILE A 104 -8.29 8.70 -6.86
CA ILE A 104 -7.90 7.29 -6.99
C ILE A 104 -7.43 6.67 -5.68
N ILE A 105 -7.30 7.45 -4.60
CA ILE A 105 -6.95 6.97 -3.27
C ILE A 105 -8.22 6.75 -2.44
N TYR A 106 -8.36 5.56 -1.86
CA TYR A 106 -9.51 5.14 -1.08
C TYR A 106 -9.20 5.02 0.42
N GLY A 107 -7.95 5.20 0.81
CA GLY A 107 -7.55 5.17 2.21
C GLY A 107 -6.07 4.84 2.41
N ILE A 108 -5.71 4.52 3.64
CA ILE A 108 -4.35 4.14 4.03
C ILE A 108 -4.29 2.68 4.48
N LYS A 109 -3.15 2.05 4.27
CA LYS A 109 -2.82 0.71 4.73
C LYS A 109 -1.75 0.78 5.81
N VAL A 110 -2.08 0.32 6.99
CA VAL A 110 -1.13 0.13 8.09
C VAL A 110 -1.04 -1.36 8.45
N HIS A 111 0.14 -1.82 8.83
CA HIS A 111 0.37 -3.17 9.32
C HIS A 111 0.99 -3.13 10.72
N PRO A 112 0.18 -3.02 11.80
CA PRO A 112 0.67 -2.75 13.16
C PRO A 112 1.68 -3.79 13.68
N TYR A 113 1.51 -5.06 13.30
CA TYR A 113 2.42 -6.13 13.71
C TYR A 113 3.83 -5.96 13.12
N HIS A 114 3.95 -5.67 11.82
CA HIS A 114 5.25 -5.50 11.16
C HIS A 114 5.89 -4.16 11.52
N SER A 115 5.13 -3.08 11.54
CA SER A 115 5.63 -1.75 11.89
C SER A 115 5.94 -1.58 13.38
N LYS A 116 5.54 -2.56 14.25
CA LYS A 116 5.65 -2.46 15.70
C LYS A 116 5.03 -1.19 16.29
N MET A 117 4.01 -0.66 15.63
CA MET A 117 3.30 0.56 16.01
C MET A 117 1.83 0.24 16.31
N ALA A 118 1.35 0.70 17.47
CA ALA A 118 -0.05 0.57 17.80
C ALA A 118 -0.91 1.48 16.89
N PHE A 119 -2.08 0.99 16.49
CA PHE A 119 -2.99 1.73 15.61
C PHE A 119 -3.42 3.09 16.21
N ASN A 120 -3.50 3.19 17.53
CA ASN A 120 -3.85 4.42 18.27
C ASN A 120 -2.66 5.27 18.64
N SER A 121 -1.44 4.99 18.13
CA SER A 121 -0.28 5.87 18.37
C SER A 121 -0.43 7.19 17.62
N ASP A 122 0.13 8.27 18.18
CA ASP A 122 0.03 9.61 17.60
C ASP A 122 0.52 9.64 16.14
N LYS A 123 1.63 8.98 15.85
CA LYS A 123 2.17 8.88 14.48
C LYS A 123 1.19 8.23 13.49
N VAL A 124 0.51 7.15 13.87
CA VAL A 124 -0.50 6.52 13.00
C VAL A 124 -1.72 7.43 12.85
N GLN A 125 -2.10 8.12 13.93
CA GLN A 125 -3.23 9.05 13.92
C GLN A 125 -3.00 10.28 13.02
N GLU A 126 -1.76 10.73 12.84
CA GLU A 126 -1.41 11.79 11.86
C GLU A 126 -1.83 11.38 10.44
N TYR A 127 -1.45 10.19 10.01
CA TYR A 127 -1.86 9.67 8.69
C TYR A 127 -3.38 9.48 8.57
N ILE A 128 -4.05 9.01 9.62
CA ILE A 128 -5.51 8.80 9.60
C ILE A 128 -6.27 10.11 9.43
N ARG A 129 -5.78 11.20 10.02
CA ARG A 129 -6.42 12.52 9.88
C ARG A 129 -6.31 13.11 8.48
N LEU A 130 -5.33 12.67 7.70
CA LEU A 130 -5.12 13.10 6.34
C LEU A 130 -6.01 12.35 5.35
N ALA A 131 -6.33 11.08 5.64
CA ALA A 131 -7.16 10.21 4.79
C ALA A 131 -8.64 10.56 4.88
#